data_bc50f6dc754bba73895fb20d4d6cacd9
#
_entry.id   bc50f6dc754bba73895fb20d4d6cacd9
#
_cell.length_a   1.000
_cell.length_b   1.000
_cell.length_c   1.000
_cell.angle_alpha   90.00
_cell.angle_beta   90.00
_cell.angle_gamma   90.00
#
_symmetry.space_group_name_H-M   'P 1'
#
loop_
_entity.id
_entity.type
_entity.pdbx_description
1 polymer ?
#
loop_
_entity_poly.entity_id
_entity_poly.type
_entity_poly.pdbx_seq_one_letter_code
_entity_poly.pdbx_strand_id
1 'polypeptide(L)'
;TETESVMSKAKFERNKPHVNIGTMGHIDHGKTTLTAAISKTLADRGLADYTPFDQIDKAPEEKARGITISIAHIEYETENRHYAHVDMPGHADYIKNMITGAAQVDGAILVVAATDGPMPQTREHVLLARQVGVPYIVVALNKTDMVEDEELLELVEMEVRELLNDQGFPGDTCPVVRVSALKALEGDAAWQEKIMELMAACDASVPQPVRELDKPFLMPIEDVFTITGRGTVVTGKVEQGKVHTGDEIEIVGLRDTQKTT
;
A
#
# COMPACT_ATOMS: atom_id res chain seq x y z
N THR A 1 -17.53 40.31 -17.24
CA THR A 1 -16.30 39.99 -16.49
C THR A 1 -16.71 39.13 -15.31
N GLU A 2 -16.84 37.83 -15.56
CA GLU A 2 -17.04 36.83 -14.52
C GLU A 2 -15.66 36.43 -13.97
N THR A 3 -15.42 36.78 -12.74
CA THR A 3 -14.28 36.34 -11.97
C THR A 3 -14.52 34.88 -11.60
N GLU A 4 -13.85 33.95 -12.29
CA GLU A 4 -13.74 32.56 -11.84
C GLU A 4 -13.03 32.55 -10.48
N SER A 5 -13.81 32.28 -9.45
CA SER A 5 -13.32 31.95 -8.11
C SER A 5 -12.56 30.63 -8.21
N VAL A 6 -11.24 30.71 -8.18
CA VAL A 6 -10.38 29.55 -7.96
C VAL A 6 -10.69 29.07 -6.54
N MET A 7 -11.56 28.09 -6.41
CA MET A 7 -11.75 27.37 -5.15
C MET A 7 -10.41 26.72 -4.78
N SER A 8 -9.70 27.34 -3.85
CA SER A 8 -8.57 26.68 -3.19
C SER A 8 -9.11 25.43 -2.52
N LYS A 9 -8.63 24.25 -2.91
CA LYS A 9 -8.91 23.02 -2.16
C LYS A 9 -8.59 23.28 -0.69
N ALA A 10 -9.53 22.96 0.20
CA ALA A 10 -9.31 23.07 1.63
C ALA A 10 -8.01 22.35 1.99
N LYS A 11 -7.20 23.00 2.84
CA LYS A 11 -5.96 22.39 3.32
C LYS A 11 -6.33 21.13 4.07
N PHE A 12 -5.76 19.98 3.66
CA PHE A 12 -5.98 18.71 4.34
C PHE A 12 -5.44 18.81 5.78
N GLU A 13 -6.32 18.71 6.77
CA GLU A 13 -5.96 18.68 8.18
C GLU A 13 -5.88 17.22 8.65
N ARG A 14 -4.69 16.79 9.05
CA ARG A 14 -4.47 15.45 9.62
C ARG A 14 -4.96 15.41 11.06
N ASN A 15 -6.14 14.86 11.26
CA ASN A 15 -6.75 14.70 12.59
C ASN A 15 -6.43 13.34 13.23
N LYS A 16 -5.84 12.40 12.47
CA LYS A 16 -5.50 11.04 12.91
C LYS A 16 -4.02 10.74 12.66
N PRO A 17 -3.42 9.81 13.43
CA PRO A 17 -2.09 9.30 13.15
C PRO A 17 -2.01 8.74 11.72
N HIS A 18 -0.91 9.03 11.01
CA HIS A 18 -0.71 8.63 9.63
C HIS A 18 0.25 7.46 9.51
N VAL A 19 -0.13 6.45 8.73
CA VAL A 19 0.67 5.26 8.45
C VAL A 19 0.66 4.97 6.95
N ASN A 20 1.81 4.66 6.39
CA ASN A 20 1.92 4.15 5.04
C ASN A 20 1.85 2.62 5.07
N ILE A 21 0.88 2.04 4.37
CA ILE A 21 0.73 0.58 4.25
C ILE A 21 0.76 0.19 2.78
N GLY A 22 1.16 -1.04 2.46
CA GLY A 22 1.15 -1.47 1.06
C GLY A 22 0.75 -2.92 0.90
N THR A 23 0.15 -3.27 -0.24
CA THR A 23 -0.14 -4.64 -0.64
C THR A 23 1.01 -5.22 -1.44
N MET A 24 1.47 -6.42 -1.06
CA MET A 24 2.49 -7.19 -1.77
C MET A 24 2.10 -8.67 -1.87
N GLY A 25 2.71 -9.41 -2.76
CA GLY A 25 2.44 -10.84 -2.98
C GLY A 25 2.44 -11.21 -4.46
N HIS A 26 2.17 -12.48 -4.74
CA HIS A 26 2.24 -13.05 -6.08
C HIS A 26 1.22 -12.40 -7.04
N ILE A 27 1.51 -12.48 -8.36
CA ILE A 27 0.54 -12.13 -9.40
C ILE A 27 -0.74 -12.95 -9.22
N ASP A 28 -1.89 -12.39 -9.55
CA ASP A 28 -3.22 -13.00 -9.48
C ASP A 28 -3.71 -13.44 -8.09
N HIS A 29 -2.96 -13.14 -7.02
CA HIS A 29 -3.42 -13.36 -5.65
C HIS A 29 -4.45 -12.32 -5.18
N GLY A 30 -4.76 -11.30 -6.00
CA GLY A 30 -5.84 -10.34 -5.76
C GLY A 30 -5.45 -9.11 -4.95
N LYS A 31 -4.19 -8.63 -5.05
CA LYS A 31 -3.72 -7.41 -4.36
C LYS A 31 -4.57 -6.19 -4.69
N THR A 32 -4.67 -5.83 -5.97
CA THR A 32 -5.43 -4.67 -6.43
C THR A 32 -6.93 -4.83 -6.15
N THR A 33 -7.46 -6.06 -6.25
CA THR A 33 -8.85 -6.35 -5.85
C THR A 33 -9.05 -6.11 -4.36
N LEU A 34 -8.09 -6.51 -3.52
CA LEU A 34 -8.14 -6.26 -2.07
C LEU A 34 -8.06 -4.77 -1.77
N THR A 35 -7.16 -4.05 -2.44
CA THR A 35 -7.03 -2.59 -2.33
C THR A 35 -8.34 -1.89 -2.67
N ALA A 36 -9.01 -2.27 -3.75
CA ALA A 36 -10.32 -1.76 -4.13
C ALA A 36 -11.43 -2.15 -3.13
N ALA A 37 -11.38 -3.38 -2.58
CA ALA A 37 -12.33 -3.85 -1.58
C ALA A 37 -12.19 -3.10 -0.25
N ILE A 38 -10.96 -2.80 0.19
CA ILE A 38 -10.70 -1.97 1.37
C ILE A 38 -11.28 -0.57 1.15
N SER A 39 -10.94 0.08 0.03
CA SER A 39 -11.44 1.41 -0.31
C SER A 39 -12.97 1.45 -0.33
N LYS A 40 -13.64 0.47 -0.96
CA LYS A 40 -15.09 0.39 -1.00
C LYS A 40 -15.71 0.18 0.38
N THR A 41 -15.21 -0.81 1.13
CA THR A 41 -15.75 -1.15 2.46
C THR A 41 -15.66 0.04 3.42
N LEU A 42 -14.57 0.80 3.36
CA LEU A 42 -14.39 2.00 4.17
C LEU A 42 -15.25 3.18 3.66
N ALA A 43 -15.40 3.32 2.33
CA ALA A 43 -16.28 4.33 1.75
C ALA A 43 -17.75 4.10 2.11
N ASP A 44 -18.23 2.86 2.11
CA ASP A 44 -19.59 2.49 2.53
C ASP A 44 -19.85 2.85 4.01
N ARG A 45 -18.80 3.07 4.79
CA ARG A 45 -18.82 3.52 6.21
C ARG A 45 -18.49 5.01 6.40
N GLY A 46 -18.28 5.74 5.31
CA GLY A 46 -17.96 7.17 5.34
C GLY A 46 -16.52 7.50 5.78
N LEU A 47 -15.60 6.52 5.68
CA LEU A 47 -14.21 6.62 6.10
C LEU A 47 -13.22 6.76 4.92
N ALA A 48 -13.69 6.77 3.69
CA ALA A 48 -12.89 6.92 2.49
C ALA A 48 -13.72 7.46 1.32
N ASP A 49 -13.03 7.95 0.29
CA ASP A 49 -13.59 8.08 -1.06
C ASP A 49 -13.33 6.78 -1.81
N TYR A 50 -14.37 6.17 -2.37
CA TYR A 50 -14.21 4.90 -3.09
C TYR A 50 -13.34 5.08 -4.35
N THR A 51 -12.26 4.32 -4.44
CA THR A 51 -11.41 4.22 -5.63
C THR A 51 -11.68 2.88 -6.33
N PRO A 52 -12.35 2.87 -7.49
CA PRO A 52 -12.61 1.65 -8.25
C PRO A 52 -11.33 0.99 -8.75
N PHE A 53 -11.39 -0.33 -8.99
CA PHE A 53 -10.28 -1.13 -9.49
C PHE A 53 -9.61 -0.54 -10.74
N ASP A 54 -10.41 -0.09 -11.72
CA ASP A 54 -9.93 0.51 -12.98
C ASP A 54 -9.32 1.90 -12.82
N GLN A 55 -9.45 2.51 -11.65
CA GLN A 55 -8.78 3.74 -11.27
C GLN A 55 -7.50 3.50 -10.44
N ILE A 56 -7.30 2.31 -9.92
CA ILE A 56 -6.06 1.88 -9.29
C ILE A 56 -5.08 1.50 -10.41
N ASP A 57 -5.42 0.51 -11.24
CA ASP A 57 -4.68 0.14 -12.45
C ASP A 57 -5.14 1.02 -13.63
N LYS A 58 -4.48 2.17 -13.80
CA LYS A 58 -4.91 3.22 -14.75
C LYS A 58 -4.34 3.06 -16.15
N ALA A 59 -3.11 2.54 -16.26
CA ALA A 59 -2.39 2.49 -17.51
C ALA A 59 -3.09 1.57 -18.52
N PRO A 60 -3.14 1.94 -19.82
CA PRO A 60 -3.72 1.08 -20.84
C PRO A 60 -3.10 -0.32 -20.89
N GLU A 61 -1.80 -0.42 -20.61
CA GLU A 61 -1.06 -1.68 -20.59
C GLU A 61 -1.47 -2.55 -19.39
N GLU A 62 -1.68 -1.95 -18.21
CA GLU A 62 -2.20 -2.62 -17.02
C GLU A 62 -3.58 -3.22 -17.30
N LYS A 63 -4.47 -2.42 -17.88
CA LYS A 63 -5.83 -2.85 -18.25
C LYS A 63 -5.84 -3.95 -19.32
N ALA A 64 -4.94 -3.85 -20.29
CA ALA A 64 -4.84 -4.84 -21.38
C ALA A 64 -4.29 -6.19 -20.91
N ARG A 65 -3.39 -6.17 -19.94
CA ARG A 65 -2.74 -7.38 -19.40
C ARG A 65 -3.43 -7.91 -18.14
N GLY A 66 -4.25 -7.10 -17.45
CA GLY A 66 -4.88 -7.43 -16.16
C GLY A 66 -3.86 -7.54 -15.02
N ILE A 67 -2.74 -6.83 -15.11
CA ILE A 67 -1.67 -6.85 -14.10
C ILE A 67 -1.25 -5.43 -13.72
N THR A 68 -0.93 -5.22 -12.46
CA THR A 68 -0.36 -3.96 -11.97
C THR A 68 1.11 -3.86 -12.40
N ILE A 69 1.46 -2.76 -13.04
CA ILE A 69 2.81 -2.45 -13.52
C ILE A 69 3.44 -1.36 -12.65
N SER A 70 2.70 -0.26 -12.48
CA SER A 70 3.13 0.90 -11.72
C SER A 70 2.58 0.85 -10.29
N ILE A 71 3.26 1.54 -9.40
CA ILE A 71 2.76 1.73 -8.03
C ILE A 71 1.52 2.64 -8.08
N ALA A 72 0.44 2.23 -7.42
CA ALA A 72 -0.72 3.07 -7.23
C ALA A 72 -0.84 3.51 -5.77
N HIS A 73 -1.27 4.76 -5.56
CA HIS A 73 -1.47 5.32 -4.24
C HIS A 73 -2.94 5.67 -4.06
N ILE A 74 -3.52 5.20 -2.96
CA ILE A 74 -4.85 5.60 -2.52
C ILE A 74 -4.82 6.00 -1.05
N GLU A 75 -5.82 6.75 -0.61
CA GLU A 75 -5.94 7.21 0.78
C GLU A 75 -7.28 6.76 1.35
N TYR A 76 -7.26 6.36 2.61
CA TYR A 76 -8.45 6.02 3.37
C TYR A 76 -8.19 6.13 4.88
N GLU A 77 -9.24 6.05 5.66
CA GLU A 77 -9.16 6.10 7.11
C GLU A 77 -9.83 4.88 7.75
N THR A 78 -9.35 4.51 8.93
CA THR A 78 -10.10 3.76 9.92
C THR A 78 -10.61 4.72 11.00
N GLU A 79 -11.30 4.22 12.01
CA GLU A 79 -11.66 5.06 13.15
C GLU A 79 -10.43 5.64 13.87
N ASN A 80 -9.30 4.89 13.83
CA ASN A 80 -8.10 5.18 14.59
C ASN A 80 -7.00 5.87 13.79
N ARG A 81 -6.95 5.68 12.46
CA ARG A 81 -5.79 6.06 11.64
C ARG A 81 -6.17 6.53 10.25
N HIS A 82 -5.30 7.36 9.70
CA HIS A 82 -5.25 7.69 8.28
C HIS A 82 -4.17 6.86 7.59
N TYR A 83 -4.50 6.23 6.48
CA TYR A 83 -3.60 5.40 5.69
C TYR A 83 -3.33 5.99 4.32
N ALA A 84 -2.05 6.05 3.93
CA ALA A 84 -1.66 6.07 2.52
C ALA A 84 -1.34 4.62 2.13
N HIS A 85 -2.10 4.10 1.18
CA HIS A 85 -1.96 2.72 0.71
C HIS A 85 -1.22 2.70 -0.62
N VAL A 86 -0.21 1.85 -0.69
CA VAL A 86 0.64 1.63 -1.86
C VAL A 86 0.30 0.26 -2.45
N ASP A 87 -0.38 0.23 -3.59
CA ASP A 87 -0.61 -1.02 -4.32
C ASP A 87 0.62 -1.34 -5.17
N MET A 88 1.26 -2.48 -4.91
CA MET A 88 2.53 -2.86 -5.53
C MET A 88 2.33 -3.96 -6.58
N PRO A 89 3.10 -3.92 -7.70
CA PRO A 89 3.04 -4.97 -8.70
C PRO A 89 3.47 -6.33 -8.16
N GLY A 90 2.86 -7.39 -8.70
CA GLY A 90 3.15 -8.78 -8.30
C GLY A 90 4.03 -9.54 -9.29
N HIS A 91 4.20 -9.04 -10.51
CA HIS A 91 4.94 -9.73 -11.58
C HIS A 91 6.45 -9.50 -11.45
N ALA A 92 7.25 -10.55 -11.71
CA ALA A 92 8.71 -10.50 -11.59
C ALA A 92 9.36 -9.42 -12.47
N ASP A 93 8.81 -9.12 -13.65
CA ASP A 93 9.34 -8.08 -14.54
C ASP A 93 9.30 -6.67 -13.92
N TYR A 94 8.45 -6.45 -12.93
CA TYR A 94 8.23 -5.15 -12.26
C TYR A 94 8.78 -5.10 -10.83
N ILE A 95 9.72 -5.98 -10.50
CA ILE A 95 10.31 -6.09 -9.17
C ILE A 95 10.92 -4.77 -8.68
N LYS A 96 11.44 -3.92 -9.58
CA LYS A 96 11.97 -2.60 -9.24
C LYS A 96 10.88 -1.69 -8.65
N ASN A 97 9.70 -1.70 -9.26
CA ASN A 97 8.56 -0.92 -8.79
C ASN A 97 8.05 -1.46 -7.45
N MET A 98 8.04 -2.79 -7.28
CA MET A 98 7.73 -3.43 -5.99
C MET A 98 8.70 -2.97 -4.89
N ILE A 99 10.00 -2.97 -5.16
CA ILE A 99 11.03 -2.52 -4.20
C ILE A 99 10.84 -1.04 -3.84
N THR A 100 10.58 -0.19 -4.84
CA THR A 100 10.32 1.24 -4.62
C THR A 100 9.09 1.45 -3.75
N GLY A 101 8.01 0.71 -4.00
CA GLY A 101 6.80 0.77 -3.16
C GLY A 101 7.04 0.26 -1.73
N ALA A 102 7.74 -0.86 -1.59
CA ALA A 102 8.04 -1.46 -0.30
C ALA A 102 8.92 -0.55 0.59
N ALA A 103 9.82 0.24 -0.01
CA ALA A 103 10.63 1.20 0.74
C ALA A 103 9.83 2.36 1.34
N GLN A 104 8.60 2.63 0.83
CA GLN A 104 7.76 3.74 1.29
C GLN A 104 6.89 3.39 2.50
N VAL A 105 6.65 2.09 2.78
CA VAL A 105 5.63 1.66 3.74
C VAL A 105 6.18 1.49 5.15
N ASP A 106 5.33 1.74 6.12
CA ASP A 106 5.56 1.51 7.54
C ASP A 106 5.11 0.11 7.98
N GLY A 107 4.36 -0.57 7.11
CA GLY A 107 3.93 -1.97 7.22
C GLY A 107 3.35 -2.47 5.91
N ALA A 108 3.28 -3.77 5.72
CA ALA A 108 2.76 -4.38 4.50
C ALA A 108 1.65 -5.40 4.77
N ILE A 109 0.70 -5.50 3.84
CA ILE A 109 -0.28 -6.57 3.77
C ILE A 109 0.24 -7.58 2.75
N LEU A 110 0.64 -8.75 3.21
CA LEU A 110 1.01 -9.86 2.36
C LEU A 110 -0.25 -10.59 1.90
N VAL A 111 -0.54 -10.53 0.61
CA VAL A 111 -1.72 -11.16 0.02
C VAL A 111 -1.33 -12.52 -0.56
N VAL A 112 -1.92 -13.58 -0.01
CA VAL A 112 -1.74 -14.96 -0.47
C VAL A 112 -3.09 -15.55 -0.82
N ALA A 113 -3.24 -16.12 -2.02
CA ALA A 113 -4.45 -16.83 -2.37
C ALA A 113 -4.48 -18.20 -1.66
N ALA A 114 -5.58 -18.48 -0.97
CA ALA A 114 -5.78 -19.76 -0.25
C ALA A 114 -5.79 -20.96 -1.20
N THR A 115 -6.15 -20.73 -2.48
CA THR A 115 -6.16 -21.76 -3.53
C THR A 115 -4.77 -22.21 -3.97
N ASP A 116 -3.75 -21.34 -3.83
CA ASP A 116 -2.44 -21.54 -4.43
C ASP A 116 -1.31 -21.63 -3.39
N GLY A 117 -1.55 -21.07 -2.19
CA GLY A 117 -0.52 -20.94 -1.15
C GLY A 117 0.60 -19.97 -1.51
N PRO A 118 1.72 -20.00 -0.76
CA PRO A 118 2.88 -19.15 -1.03
C PRO A 118 3.60 -19.56 -2.31
N MET A 119 3.49 -18.74 -3.36
CA MET A 119 4.09 -18.93 -4.67
C MET A 119 5.51 -18.32 -4.75
N PRO A 120 6.31 -18.57 -5.81
CA PRO A 120 7.69 -18.08 -5.91
C PRO A 120 7.83 -16.57 -5.70
N GLN A 121 6.99 -15.73 -6.34
CA GLN A 121 7.06 -14.27 -6.12
C GLN A 121 6.61 -13.87 -4.70
N THR A 122 5.77 -14.66 -4.03
CA THR A 122 5.45 -14.42 -2.60
C THR A 122 6.72 -14.48 -1.76
N ARG A 123 7.54 -15.52 -1.97
CA ARG A 123 8.82 -15.72 -1.27
C ARG A 123 9.81 -14.60 -1.58
N GLU A 124 9.93 -14.24 -2.86
CA GLU A 124 10.79 -13.16 -3.33
C GLU A 124 10.38 -11.81 -2.73
N HIS A 125 9.09 -11.50 -2.72
CA HIS A 125 8.58 -10.24 -2.16
C HIS A 125 8.81 -10.13 -0.65
N VAL A 126 8.63 -11.22 0.11
CA VAL A 126 8.91 -11.23 1.56
C VAL A 126 10.39 -11.01 1.82
N LEU A 127 11.28 -11.67 1.06
CA LEU A 127 12.72 -11.47 1.14
C LEU A 127 13.11 -10.01 0.86
N LEU A 128 12.60 -9.44 -0.23
CA LEU A 128 12.89 -8.06 -0.62
C LEU A 128 12.32 -7.04 0.36
N ALA A 129 11.10 -7.26 0.85
CA ALA A 129 10.50 -6.43 1.90
C ALA A 129 11.40 -6.40 3.15
N ARG A 130 11.98 -7.55 3.54
CA ARG A 130 12.94 -7.61 4.65
C ARG A 130 14.20 -6.81 4.37
N GLN A 131 14.75 -6.90 3.14
CA GLN A 131 15.96 -6.20 2.74
C GLN A 131 15.79 -4.68 2.68
N VAL A 132 14.64 -4.19 2.23
CA VAL A 132 14.34 -2.75 2.21
C VAL A 132 13.87 -2.20 3.56
N GLY A 133 13.72 -3.07 4.56
CA GLY A 133 13.43 -2.66 5.92
C GLY A 133 11.96 -2.49 6.26
N VAL A 134 11.04 -3.14 5.54
CA VAL A 134 9.61 -3.20 5.94
C VAL A 134 9.53 -3.83 7.34
N PRO A 135 9.05 -3.10 8.36
CA PRO A 135 9.18 -3.57 9.73
C PRO A 135 8.09 -4.55 10.15
N TYR A 136 6.88 -4.44 9.58
CA TYR A 136 5.71 -5.19 10.00
C TYR A 136 4.94 -5.76 8.82
N ILE A 137 4.44 -6.99 8.98
CA ILE A 137 3.59 -7.66 7.99
C ILE A 137 2.30 -8.11 8.67
N VAL A 138 1.18 -7.93 7.98
CA VAL A 138 -0.13 -8.54 8.25
C VAL A 138 -0.47 -9.39 7.04
N VAL A 139 -1.00 -10.60 7.23
CA VAL A 139 -1.34 -11.49 6.13
C VAL A 139 -2.84 -11.42 5.82
N ALA A 140 -3.16 -11.18 4.56
CA ALA A 140 -4.49 -11.40 4.01
C ALA A 140 -4.50 -12.72 3.24
N LEU A 141 -5.05 -13.76 3.84
CA LEU A 141 -5.31 -15.03 3.16
C LEU A 141 -6.57 -14.84 2.31
N ASN A 142 -6.38 -14.60 1.01
CA ASN A 142 -7.44 -14.20 0.08
C ASN A 142 -8.05 -15.39 -0.66
N LYS A 143 -9.20 -15.20 -1.29
CA LYS A 143 -9.97 -16.22 -2.02
C LYS A 143 -10.40 -17.41 -1.15
N THR A 144 -10.59 -17.19 0.15
CA THR A 144 -11.01 -18.26 1.07
C THR A 144 -12.44 -18.74 0.83
N ASP A 145 -13.25 -17.94 0.12
CA ASP A 145 -14.57 -18.34 -0.38
C ASP A 145 -14.53 -19.48 -1.41
N MET A 146 -13.36 -19.74 -2.00
CA MET A 146 -13.17 -20.80 -3.00
C MET A 146 -12.65 -22.12 -2.38
N VAL A 147 -12.35 -22.15 -1.09
CA VAL A 147 -11.78 -23.31 -0.38
C VAL A 147 -12.74 -23.70 0.74
N GLU A 148 -13.39 -24.87 0.59
CA GLU A 148 -14.32 -25.41 1.59
C GLU A 148 -13.61 -26.23 2.67
N ASP A 149 -12.40 -26.71 2.38
CA ASP A 149 -11.62 -27.56 3.27
C ASP A 149 -10.84 -26.72 4.29
N GLU A 150 -11.25 -26.80 5.55
CA GLU A 150 -10.62 -26.07 6.65
C GLU A 150 -9.18 -26.53 6.92
N GLU A 151 -8.89 -27.83 6.75
CA GLU A 151 -7.53 -28.37 6.95
C GLU A 151 -6.57 -27.78 5.89
N LEU A 152 -7.05 -27.57 4.66
CA LEU A 152 -6.27 -26.92 3.61
C LEU A 152 -6.00 -25.46 3.94
N LEU A 153 -6.97 -24.72 4.46
CA LEU A 153 -6.78 -23.34 4.90
C LEU A 153 -5.75 -23.22 6.01
N GLU A 154 -5.80 -24.13 7.01
CA GLU A 154 -4.83 -24.20 8.09
C GLU A 154 -3.43 -24.54 7.58
N LEU A 155 -3.31 -25.45 6.61
CA LEU A 155 -2.03 -25.83 6.00
C LEU A 155 -1.40 -24.62 5.28
N VAL A 156 -2.17 -23.92 4.46
CA VAL A 156 -1.67 -22.73 3.75
C VAL A 156 -1.26 -21.63 4.73
N GLU A 157 -2.03 -21.43 5.80
CA GLU A 157 -1.67 -20.48 6.84
C GLU A 157 -0.33 -20.85 7.50
N MET A 158 -0.13 -22.14 7.80
CA MET A 158 1.12 -22.65 8.38
C MET A 158 2.31 -22.43 7.45
N GLU A 159 2.17 -22.71 6.15
CA GLU A 159 3.22 -22.46 5.15
C GLU A 159 3.59 -20.96 5.05
N VAL A 160 2.60 -20.06 5.14
CA VAL A 160 2.85 -18.62 5.13
C VAL A 160 3.61 -18.19 6.40
N ARG A 161 3.24 -18.71 7.56
CA ARG A 161 3.92 -18.44 8.84
C ARG A 161 5.38 -18.94 8.83
N GLU A 162 5.61 -20.12 8.27
CA GLU A 162 6.93 -20.69 8.08
C GLU A 162 7.79 -19.82 7.16
N LEU A 163 7.23 -19.41 6.01
CA LEU A 163 7.90 -18.47 5.10
C LEU A 163 8.29 -17.16 5.80
N LEU A 164 7.41 -16.58 6.61
CA LEU A 164 7.71 -15.34 7.35
C LEU A 164 8.83 -15.55 8.37
N ASN A 165 8.81 -16.65 9.10
CA ASN A 165 9.87 -17.03 10.07
C ASN A 165 11.23 -17.18 9.36
N ASP A 166 11.26 -17.88 8.24
CA ASP A 166 12.47 -18.09 7.43
C ASP A 166 13.11 -16.77 6.95
N GLN A 167 12.29 -15.76 6.70
CA GLN A 167 12.75 -14.43 6.30
C GLN A 167 12.95 -13.46 7.48
N GLY A 168 12.84 -13.95 8.72
CA GLY A 168 13.10 -13.19 9.94
C GLY A 168 11.99 -12.22 10.33
N PHE A 169 10.76 -12.45 9.87
CA PHE A 169 9.55 -11.83 10.42
C PHE A 169 8.96 -12.74 11.50
N PRO A 170 8.18 -12.20 12.46
CA PRO A 170 7.59 -13.00 13.54
C PRO A 170 6.35 -13.79 13.05
N GLY A 171 6.55 -14.80 12.20
CA GLY A 171 5.48 -15.57 11.54
C GLY A 171 4.48 -16.19 12.51
N ASP A 172 4.94 -16.68 13.67
CA ASP A 172 4.06 -17.31 14.65
C ASP A 172 3.04 -16.35 15.27
N THR A 173 3.38 -15.06 15.38
CA THR A 173 2.53 -14.02 15.98
C THR A 173 1.97 -13.05 14.97
N CYS A 174 2.35 -13.16 13.70
CA CYS A 174 1.84 -12.33 12.63
C CYS A 174 0.32 -12.55 12.47
N PRO A 175 -0.49 -11.49 12.44
CA PRO A 175 -1.91 -11.63 12.16
C PRO A 175 -2.15 -12.22 10.76
N VAL A 176 -3.01 -13.22 10.69
CA VAL A 176 -3.51 -13.79 9.44
C VAL A 176 -5.02 -13.63 9.43
N VAL A 177 -5.55 -12.92 8.45
CA VAL A 177 -6.99 -12.71 8.30
C VAL A 177 -7.46 -13.33 6.99
N ARG A 178 -8.46 -14.20 7.09
CA ARG A 178 -9.09 -14.87 5.96
C ARG A 178 -10.10 -13.95 5.32
N VAL A 179 -9.94 -13.68 4.03
CA VAL A 179 -10.76 -12.72 3.28
C VAL A 179 -11.18 -13.27 1.92
N SER A 180 -12.24 -12.72 1.38
CA SER A 180 -12.55 -12.75 -0.05
C SER A 180 -12.69 -11.33 -0.56
N ALA A 181 -11.62 -10.84 -1.17
CA ALA A 181 -11.59 -9.47 -1.68
C ALA A 181 -12.67 -9.24 -2.75
N LEU A 182 -12.91 -10.23 -3.61
CA LEU A 182 -13.92 -10.15 -4.66
C LEU A 182 -15.34 -10.06 -4.06
N LYS A 183 -15.67 -10.93 -3.12
CA LYS A 183 -17.00 -10.93 -2.47
C LYS A 183 -17.25 -9.65 -1.68
N ALA A 184 -16.24 -9.16 -0.96
CA ALA A 184 -16.32 -7.87 -0.26
C ALA A 184 -16.53 -6.72 -1.25
N LEU A 185 -15.81 -6.72 -2.39
CA LEU A 185 -15.97 -5.73 -3.46
C LEU A 185 -17.36 -5.80 -4.13
N GLU A 186 -17.95 -6.99 -4.24
CA GLU A 186 -19.34 -7.19 -4.71
C GLU A 186 -20.40 -6.72 -3.71
N GLY A 187 -20.01 -6.42 -2.47
CA GLY A 187 -20.88 -5.88 -1.43
C GLY A 187 -21.43 -6.93 -0.45
N ASP A 188 -20.85 -8.12 -0.40
CA ASP A 188 -21.22 -9.12 0.60
C ASP A 188 -20.80 -8.64 2.00
N ALA A 189 -21.81 -8.46 2.87
CA ALA A 189 -21.61 -7.88 4.20
C ALA A 189 -20.69 -8.71 5.09
N ALA A 190 -20.75 -10.05 5.02
CA ALA A 190 -19.91 -10.91 5.84
C ALA A 190 -18.42 -10.77 5.44
N TRP A 191 -18.15 -10.64 4.14
CA TRP A 191 -16.79 -10.44 3.65
C TRP A 191 -16.30 -9.00 3.84
N GLN A 192 -17.19 -8.02 3.83
CA GLN A 192 -16.84 -6.64 4.23
C GLN A 192 -16.44 -6.57 5.71
N GLU A 193 -17.09 -7.33 6.61
CA GLU A 193 -16.63 -7.45 8.00
C GLU A 193 -15.23 -8.08 8.11
N LYS A 194 -14.89 -9.05 7.26
CA LYS A 194 -13.53 -9.61 7.19
C LYS A 194 -12.49 -8.59 6.71
N ILE A 195 -12.87 -7.68 5.80
CA ILE A 195 -12.00 -6.54 5.45
C ILE A 195 -11.80 -5.60 6.65
N MET A 196 -12.84 -5.34 7.44
CA MET A 196 -12.70 -4.54 8.67
C MET A 196 -11.83 -5.23 9.72
N GLU A 197 -11.93 -6.56 9.85
CA GLU A 197 -11.04 -7.36 10.71
C GLU A 197 -9.57 -7.22 10.25
N LEU A 198 -9.31 -7.26 8.94
CA LEU A 198 -7.98 -7.03 8.38
C LEU A 198 -7.46 -5.62 8.73
N MET A 199 -8.29 -4.59 8.58
CA MET A 199 -7.91 -3.22 8.93
C MET A 199 -7.68 -3.04 10.43
N ALA A 200 -8.48 -3.69 11.27
CA ALA A 200 -8.26 -3.70 12.72
C ALA A 200 -6.94 -4.42 13.10
N ALA A 201 -6.59 -5.49 12.39
CA ALA A 201 -5.30 -6.16 12.55
C ALA A 201 -4.12 -5.24 12.14
N CYS A 202 -4.27 -4.46 11.07
CA CYS A 202 -3.30 -3.44 10.69
C CYS A 202 -3.18 -2.33 11.75
N ASP A 203 -4.30 -1.82 12.27
CA ASP A 203 -4.32 -0.83 13.34
C ASP A 203 -3.58 -1.31 14.61
N ALA A 204 -3.74 -2.59 14.95
CA ALA A 204 -3.13 -3.17 16.14
C ALA A 204 -1.65 -3.53 15.98
N SER A 205 -1.26 -4.01 14.79
CA SER A 205 0.05 -4.63 14.57
C SER A 205 1.10 -3.71 13.99
N VAL A 206 0.70 -2.69 13.22
CA VAL A 206 1.62 -1.69 12.68
C VAL A 206 1.67 -0.51 13.65
N PRO A 207 2.75 -0.30 14.40
CA PRO A 207 2.83 0.83 15.32
C PRO A 207 2.87 2.16 14.56
N GLN A 208 2.53 3.24 15.24
CA GLN A 208 2.71 4.57 14.68
C GLN A 208 4.20 4.83 14.46
N PRO A 209 4.61 5.17 13.23
CA PRO A 209 6.02 5.41 12.93
C PRO A 209 6.53 6.65 13.67
N VAL A 210 7.73 6.53 14.26
CA VAL A 210 8.42 7.67 14.85
C VAL A 210 9.08 8.46 13.72
N ARG A 211 8.63 9.71 13.53
CA ARG A 211 9.19 10.60 12.49
C ARG A 211 10.29 11.47 13.08
N GLU A 212 11.46 11.48 12.45
CA GLU A 212 12.63 12.28 12.87
C GLU A 212 12.50 13.73 12.38
N LEU A 213 11.61 14.49 13.04
CA LEU A 213 11.23 15.85 12.62
C LEU A 213 12.32 16.90 12.84
N ASP A 214 13.30 16.64 13.70
CA ASP A 214 14.37 17.58 14.07
C ASP A 214 15.62 17.44 13.18
N LYS A 215 15.64 16.44 12.28
CA LYS A 215 16.70 16.29 11.28
C LYS A 215 16.49 17.21 10.07
N PRO A 216 17.54 17.49 9.29
CA PRO A 216 17.40 18.15 7.99
C PRO A 216 16.38 17.42 7.10
N PHE A 217 15.61 18.18 6.33
CA PHE A 217 14.67 17.62 5.37
C PHE A 217 15.39 16.70 4.38
N LEU A 218 14.83 15.50 4.18
CA LEU A 218 15.29 14.53 3.19
C LEU A 218 14.08 13.83 2.57
N MET A 219 14.01 13.89 1.24
CA MET A 219 12.99 13.19 0.44
C MET A 219 13.67 12.56 -0.78
N PRO A 220 13.81 11.23 -0.83
CA PRO A 220 14.19 10.53 -2.06
C PRO A 220 13.16 10.82 -3.16
N ILE A 221 13.68 11.12 -4.37
CA ILE A 221 12.81 11.34 -5.53
C ILE A 221 12.44 9.98 -6.12
N GLU A 222 11.15 9.72 -6.24
CA GLU A 222 10.59 8.47 -6.76
C GLU A 222 10.07 8.64 -8.18
N ASP A 223 9.40 9.77 -8.45
CA ASP A 223 8.87 10.08 -9.78
C ASP A 223 9.07 11.56 -10.13
N VAL A 224 9.16 11.80 -11.44
CA VAL A 224 9.39 13.15 -12.01
C VAL A 224 8.47 13.35 -13.20
N PHE A 225 7.64 14.37 -13.14
CA PHE A 225 6.75 14.72 -14.23
C PHE A 225 6.64 16.23 -14.43
N THR A 226 6.13 16.64 -15.57
CA THR A 226 5.95 18.06 -15.89
C THR A 226 4.47 18.41 -15.91
N ILE A 227 4.10 19.43 -15.14
CA ILE A 227 2.74 19.98 -15.16
C ILE A 227 2.76 21.29 -15.95
N THR A 228 1.92 21.37 -16.98
CA THR A 228 1.78 22.60 -17.78
C THR A 228 1.42 23.77 -16.88
N GLY A 229 2.23 24.85 -16.95
CA GLY A 229 2.05 26.05 -16.13
C GLY A 229 2.62 25.98 -14.70
N ARG A 230 3.14 24.82 -14.27
CA ARG A 230 3.79 24.66 -12.95
C ARG A 230 5.24 24.19 -13.03
N GLY A 231 5.69 23.68 -14.18
CA GLY A 231 7.05 23.20 -14.37
C GLY A 231 7.26 21.74 -13.96
N THR A 232 8.47 21.40 -13.58
CA THR A 232 8.85 20.06 -13.13
C THR A 232 8.35 19.83 -11.71
N VAL A 233 7.68 18.71 -11.52
CA VAL A 233 7.18 18.25 -10.23
C VAL A 233 7.84 16.93 -9.89
N VAL A 234 8.28 16.77 -8.67
CA VAL A 234 8.84 15.53 -8.14
C VAL A 234 7.96 15.02 -7.01
N THR A 235 7.88 13.70 -6.88
CA THR A 235 7.19 13.03 -5.78
C THR A 235 8.16 12.13 -5.02
N GLY A 236 7.83 11.85 -3.76
CA GLY A 236 8.60 10.96 -2.91
C GLY A 236 8.07 10.99 -1.48
N LYS A 237 8.52 10.03 -0.69
CA LYS A 237 8.26 10.00 0.75
C LYS A 237 9.24 10.90 1.49
N VAL A 238 8.74 11.78 2.35
CA VAL A 238 9.61 12.52 3.28
C VAL A 238 10.15 11.55 4.33
N GLU A 239 11.43 11.22 4.26
CA GLU A 239 12.11 10.31 5.18
C GLU A 239 12.33 10.95 6.54
N GLN A 240 12.76 12.20 6.55
CA GLN A 240 13.06 12.95 7.78
C GLN A 240 12.88 14.46 7.57
N GLY A 241 12.82 15.18 8.68
CA GLY A 241 12.74 16.63 8.70
C GLY A 241 11.35 17.16 8.36
N LYS A 242 11.31 18.45 8.07
CA LYS A 242 10.12 19.22 7.72
C LYS A 242 10.46 20.13 6.55
N VAL A 243 9.49 20.40 5.69
CA VAL A 243 9.58 21.37 4.61
C VAL A 243 8.28 22.16 4.54
N HIS A 244 8.37 23.46 4.28
CA HIS A 244 7.24 24.35 4.06
C HIS A 244 7.31 24.93 2.64
N THR A 245 6.19 25.36 2.13
CA THR A 245 6.15 26.04 0.84
C THR A 245 7.01 27.30 0.91
N GLY A 246 7.96 27.43 -0.01
CA GLY A 246 8.89 28.55 -0.08
C GLY A 246 10.22 28.33 0.64
N ASP A 247 10.43 27.17 1.28
CA ASP A 247 11.73 26.82 1.85
C ASP A 247 12.75 26.58 0.70
N GLU A 248 14.00 27.00 0.90
CA GLU A 248 15.12 26.65 0.01
C GLU A 248 15.50 25.20 0.24
N ILE A 249 15.56 24.41 -0.83
CA ILE A 249 15.98 23.02 -0.83
C ILE A 249 17.13 22.77 -1.80
N GLU A 250 17.89 21.71 -1.56
CA GLU A 250 18.95 21.25 -2.44
C GLU A 250 18.55 19.94 -3.13
N ILE A 251 18.67 19.91 -4.46
CA ILE A 251 18.53 18.68 -5.25
C ILE A 251 19.91 18.08 -5.39
N VAL A 252 20.10 16.92 -4.76
CA VAL A 252 21.37 16.19 -4.72
C VAL A 252 21.28 14.90 -5.53
N GLY A 253 22.29 14.58 -6.31
CA GLY A 253 22.32 13.37 -7.13
C GLY A 253 23.64 13.20 -7.87
N LEU A 254 23.59 12.54 -9.03
CA LEU A 254 24.78 12.28 -9.87
C LEU A 254 25.31 13.52 -10.57
N ARG A 255 24.53 14.60 -10.61
CA ARG A 255 24.93 15.91 -11.17
C ARG A 255 25.26 16.86 -10.03
N ASP A 256 25.82 18.02 -10.39
CA ASP A 256 26.07 19.08 -9.44
C ASP A 256 24.81 19.47 -8.68
N THR A 257 24.97 19.68 -7.36
CA THR A 257 23.86 20.08 -6.48
C THR A 257 23.20 21.36 -6.97
N GLN A 258 21.89 21.36 -7.06
CA GLN A 258 21.10 22.50 -7.47
C GLN A 258 20.24 22.99 -6.30
N LYS A 259 20.16 24.32 -6.14
CA LYS A 259 19.25 24.95 -5.17
C LYS A 259 17.99 25.41 -5.85
N THR A 260 16.85 25.20 -5.20
CA THR A 260 15.53 25.65 -5.65
C THR A 260 14.63 25.94 -4.45
N THR A 261 13.49 26.55 -4.71
CA THR A 261 12.44 26.84 -3.71
C THR A 261 11.12 26.26 -4.14
#